data_60ca9b35953afe8230e09fbbc20cfa6b
#
_entry.id   60ca9b35953afe8230e09fbbc20cfa6b
#
_cell.length_a   1.000
_cell.length_b   1.000
_cell.length_c   1.000
_cell.angle_alpha   90.00
_cell.angle_beta   90.00
_cell.angle_gamma   90.00
#
_symmetry.space_group_name_H-M   'P 1'
#
loop_
_entity.id
_entity.type
_entity.pdbx_description
1 polymer ?
#
loop_
_entity_poly.entity_id
_entity_poly.type
_entity_poly.pdbx_seq_one_letter_code
_entity_poly.pdbx_strand_id
1 'polypeptide(L)'
;YLLEDFTNKIKEYYKNRNFAFIKINPEIAIAKLNKDTMNFEYNENYKIIDMLTKNGYKKLKNNMNFEALLPRVNAIIKLDGYDYNNLSKNTRNKVKKGIRKGLILEKANPDKLNIFYKFIKNKINRDEYYYNDFYNVFSKTLDVDLMLVKVDYKAFLINAQEAYNEELRRNASFNNKLITNNNANAINAKMNSDKALLSYKNDIAEASKNLNTGLETYVAGALVIKHQNRVIIQISGFNKAMSRFSPNYFLYYALIKYYQQEYKYLDLNGITADLSKENHYYGLNRFKMGFNPDVYEYIGEFDLVIDEKQYEKLL
;
A
#
# COMPACT_ATOMS: atom_id res chain seq x y z
N TYR A 1 -22.28 -32.47 5.93
CA TYR A 1 -21.49 -33.71 6.11
C TYR A 1 -19.99 -33.52 5.99
N LEU A 2 -19.45 -32.98 4.88
CA LEU A 2 -17.98 -32.87 4.67
C LEU A 2 -17.30 -31.95 5.70
N LEU A 3 -17.86 -30.77 5.97
CA LEU A 3 -17.31 -29.83 6.95
C LEU A 3 -17.41 -30.39 8.39
N GLU A 4 -18.50 -31.04 8.72
CA GLU A 4 -18.72 -31.66 10.02
C GLU A 4 -17.71 -32.78 10.28
N ASP A 5 -17.55 -33.70 9.33
CA ASP A 5 -16.58 -34.81 9.41
C ASP A 5 -15.16 -34.28 9.53
N PHE A 6 -14.79 -33.30 8.71
CA PHE A 6 -13.49 -32.62 8.77
C PHE A 6 -13.26 -31.96 10.12
N THR A 7 -14.25 -31.23 10.65
CA THR A 7 -14.18 -30.56 11.95
C THR A 7 -13.95 -31.53 13.07
N ASN A 8 -14.70 -32.66 13.07
CA ASN A 8 -14.58 -33.69 14.10
C ASN A 8 -13.18 -34.35 14.06
N LYS A 9 -12.69 -34.70 12.89
CA LYS A 9 -11.34 -35.26 12.71
C LYS A 9 -10.23 -34.31 13.16
N ILE A 10 -10.35 -33.04 12.86
CA ILE A 10 -9.41 -32.01 13.31
C ILE A 10 -9.43 -31.87 14.84
N LYS A 11 -10.62 -31.81 15.45
CA LYS A 11 -10.75 -31.75 16.90
C LYS A 11 -10.06 -32.93 17.58
N GLU A 12 -10.33 -34.16 17.12
CA GLU A 12 -9.71 -35.37 17.65
C GLU A 12 -8.19 -35.34 17.50
N TYR A 13 -7.69 -34.97 16.33
CA TYR A 13 -6.25 -34.88 16.05
C TYR A 13 -5.53 -33.92 16.99
N TYR A 14 -6.07 -32.72 17.23
CA TYR A 14 -5.42 -31.72 18.07
C TYR A 14 -5.68 -31.90 19.56
N LYS A 15 -6.80 -32.54 19.95
CA LYS A 15 -7.04 -32.93 21.34
C LYS A 15 -5.94 -33.83 21.89
N ASN A 16 -5.51 -34.81 21.09
CA ASN A 16 -4.41 -35.72 21.42
C ASN A 16 -3.04 -35.04 21.47
N ARG A 17 -2.95 -33.75 21.16
CA ARG A 17 -1.73 -32.93 21.15
C ARG A 17 -1.77 -31.75 22.12
N ASN A 18 -2.75 -31.73 23.03
CA ASN A 18 -2.94 -30.71 24.06
C ASN A 18 -3.09 -29.26 23.51
N PHE A 19 -3.77 -29.10 22.36
CA PHE A 19 -4.12 -27.79 21.87
C PHE A 19 -5.40 -27.27 22.52
N ALA A 20 -5.44 -25.99 22.90
CA ALA A 20 -6.63 -25.35 23.46
C ALA A 20 -7.66 -25.02 22.36
N PHE A 21 -7.20 -24.50 21.24
CA PHE A 21 -8.06 -24.12 20.11
C PHE A 21 -7.26 -24.00 18.82
N ILE A 22 -7.98 -23.91 17.70
CA ILE A 22 -7.45 -23.60 16.37
C ILE A 22 -8.10 -22.30 15.91
N LYS A 23 -7.30 -21.27 15.62
CA LYS A 23 -7.78 -20.05 15.00
C LYS A 23 -7.69 -20.16 13.49
N ILE A 24 -8.80 -19.85 12.80
CA ILE A 24 -8.84 -19.77 11.34
C ILE A 24 -9.30 -18.38 10.88
N ASN A 25 -8.78 -17.96 9.74
CA ASN A 25 -9.19 -16.76 9.03
C ASN A 25 -9.29 -17.08 7.53
N PRO A 26 -10.39 -17.71 7.08
CA PRO A 26 -10.55 -18.08 5.67
C PRO A 26 -10.63 -16.86 4.77
N GLU A 27 -9.96 -16.92 3.61
CA GLU A 27 -10.02 -15.86 2.61
C GLU A 27 -11.32 -15.95 1.77
N ILE A 28 -12.46 -15.78 2.45
CA ILE A 28 -13.80 -15.80 1.85
C ILE A 28 -14.37 -14.39 1.90
N ALA A 29 -14.49 -13.76 0.75
CA ALA A 29 -15.10 -12.43 0.63
C ALA A 29 -16.62 -12.56 0.82
N ILE A 30 -17.15 -11.84 1.82
CA ILE A 30 -18.59 -11.82 2.15
C ILE A 30 -19.28 -10.53 1.72
N ALA A 31 -18.52 -9.47 1.46
CA ALA A 31 -19.05 -8.20 0.97
C ALA A 31 -18.04 -7.47 0.10
N LYS A 32 -18.55 -6.56 -0.73
CA LYS A 32 -17.78 -5.60 -1.51
C LYS A 32 -18.25 -4.19 -1.22
N LEU A 33 -17.33 -3.24 -1.09
CA LEU A 33 -17.65 -1.83 -0.91
C LEU A 33 -18.25 -1.26 -2.19
N ASN A 34 -19.45 -0.72 -2.10
CA ASN A 34 -20.03 0.13 -3.12
C ASN A 34 -19.39 1.51 -3.01
N LYS A 35 -18.71 1.96 -4.08
CA LYS A 35 -17.92 3.20 -4.07
C LYS A 35 -18.80 4.46 -4.10
N ASP A 36 -20.04 4.36 -4.56
CA ASP A 36 -20.95 5.49 -4.66
C ASP A 36 -21.62 5.76 -3.31
N THR A 37 -22.06 4.69 -2.63
CA THR A 37 -22.75 4.79 -1.33
C THR A 37 -21.82 4.70 -0.14
N MET A 38 -20.57 4.23 -0.36
CA MET A 38 -19.57 3.91 0.69
C MET A 38 -20.07 2.89 1.71
N ASN A 39 -21.00 2.02 1.34
CA ASN A 39 -21.52 0.93 2.15
C ASN A 39 -21.06 -0.42 1.60
N PHE A 40 -20.90 -1.41 2.50
CA PHE A 40 -20.62 -2.78 2.11
C PHE A 40 -21.90 -3.49 1.66
N GLU A 41 -21.86 -4.08 0.47
CA GLU A 41 -22.92 -4.91 -0.10
C GLU A 41 -22.53 -6.39 0.09
N TYR A 42 -23.33 -7.08 0.92
CA TYR A 42 -23.09 -8.48 1.27
C TYR A 42 -23.58 -9.43 0.17
N ASN A 43 -22.80 -10.48 -0.06
CA ASN A 43 -23.11 -11.56 -1.00
C ASN A 43 -23.57 -12.85 -0.27
N GLU A 44 -23.86 -13.90 -1.03
CA GLU A 44 -24.34 -15.18 -0.49
C GLU A 44 -23.33 -15.89 0.41
N ASN A 45 -22.04 -15.61 0.31
CA ASN A 45 -21.01 -16.19 1.17
C ASN A 45 -21.17 -15.81 2.64
N TYR A 46 -21.94 -14.77 2.94
CA TYR A 46 -22.28 -14.42 4.32
C TYR A 46 -22.89 -15.59 5.09
N LYS A 47 -23.62 -16.48 4.42
CA LYS A 47 -24.22 -17.70 5.00
C LYS A 47 -23.20 -18.71 5.52
N ILE A 48 -21.94 -18.61 5.08
CA ILE A 48 -20.85 -19.48 5.54
C ILE A 48 -20.54 -19.23 7.03
N ILE A 49 -20.81 -18.02 7.54
CA ILE A 49 -20.71 -17.73 8.98
C ILE A 49 -21.59 -18.69 9.79
N ASP A 50 -22.85 -18.82 9.40
CA ASP A 50 -23.79 -19.70 10.08
C ASP A 50 -23.40 -21.18 9.94
N MET A 51 -22.88 -21.54 8.77
CA MET A 51 -22.41 -22.90 8.51
C MET A 51 -21.21 -23.25 9.40
N LEU A 52 -20.22 -22.37 9.53
CA LEU A 52 -19.09 -22.57 10.42
C LEU A 52 -19.54 -22.61 11.89
N THR A 53 -20.41 -21.69 12.30
CA THR A 53 -20.92 -21.62 13.69
C THR A 53 -21.70 -22.89 14.08
N LYS A 54 -22.53 -23.41 13.18
CA LYS A 54 -23.25 -24.69 13.39
C LYS A 54 -22.29 -25.88 13.54
N ASN A 55 -21.11 -25.81 12.98
CA ASN A 55 -20.07 -26.84 13.10
C ASN A 55 -19.09 -26.58 14.26
N GLY A 56 -19.44 -25.70 15.19
CA GLY A 56 -18.70 -25.46 16.44
C GLY A 56 -17.54 -24.48 16.35
N TYR A 57 -17.46 -23.68 15.28
CA TYR A 57 -16.53 -22.56 15.21
C TYR A 57 -17.14 -21.33 15.88
N LYS A 58 -16.44 -20.75 16.84
CA LYS A 58 -16.84 -19.49 17.51
C LYS A 58 -16.40 -18.30 16.67
N LYS A 59 -17.36 -17.55 16.09
CA LYS A 59 -17.04 -16.29 15.37
C LYS A 59 -16.51 -15.26 16.36
N LEU A 60 -15.31 -14.73 16.10
CA LEU A 60 -14.76 -13.65 16.91
C LEU A 60 -15.41 -12.31 16.55
N LYS A 61 -15.39 -11.39 17.54
CA LYS A 61 -15.89 -10.03 17.34
C LYS A 61 -15.04 -9.33 16.27
N ASN A 62 -15.71 -8.73 15.30
CA ASN A 62 -15.04 -7.96 14.26
C ASN A 62 -14.31 -6.76 14.87
N ASN A 63 -13.03 -6.62 14.52
CA ASN A 63 -12.27 -5.42 14.82
C ASN A 63 -12.56 -4.35 13.75
N MET A 64 -12.84 -3.13 14.17
CA MET A 64 -13.07 -2.02 13.22
C MET A 64 -11.78 -1.49 12.60
N ASN A 65 -10.63 -1.83 13.17
CA ASN A 65 -9.31 -1.49 12.63
C ASN A 65 -8.69 -2.70 11.89
N PHE A 66 -7.93 -3.53 12.58
CA PHE A 66 -7.28 -4.71 11.99
C PHE A 66 -7.48 -5.93 12.89
N GLU A 67 -7.73 -7.08 12.27
CA GLU A 67 -7.78 -8.37 12.93
C GLU A 67 -6.38 -8.87 13.31
N ALA A 68 -6.32 -9.91 14.17
CA ALA A 68 -5.05 -10.39 14.72
C ALA A 68 -4.18 -11.12 13.69
N LEU A 69 -4.78 -11.96 12.84
CA LEU A 69 -4.05 -12.76 11.85
C LEU A 69 -3.90 -12.03 10.52
N LEU A 70 -5.03 -11.71 9.88
CA LEU A 70 -5.08 -11.07 8.57
C LEU A 70 -6.08 -9.91 8.59
N PRO A 71 -5.85 -8.86 7.83
CA PRO A 71 -6.84 -7.79 7.71
C PRO A 71 -8.16 -8.33 7.17
N ARG A 72 -9.27 -8.01 7.84
CA ARG A 72 -10.61 -8.41 7.40
C ARG A 72 -11.07 -7.64 6.16
N VAL A 73 -10.59 -6.43 5.97
CA VAL A 73 -10.93 -5.59 4.81
C VAL A 73 -9.69 -5.32 4.00
N ASN A 74 -9.68 -5.72 2.73
CA ASN A 74 -8.55 -5.55 1.82
C ASN A 74 -8.90 -4.70 0.60
N ALA A 75 -7.92 -3.93 0.15
CA ALA A 75 -7.98 -3.09 -1.05
C ALA A 75 -7.23 -3.78 -2.20
N ILE A 76 -7.94 -4.20 -3.24
CA ILE A 76 -7.40 -5.00 -4.35
C ILE A 76 -7.60 -4.26 -5.67
N ILE A 77 -6.54 -4.10 -6.44
CA ILE A 77 -6.57 -3.52 -7.79
C ILE A 77 -6.67 -4.66 -8.81
N LYS A 78 -7.65 -4.56 -9.70
CA LYS A 78 -7.64 -5.33 -10.95
C LYS A 78 -6.67 -4.65 -11.91
N LEU A 79 -5.61 -5.38 -12.30
CA LEU A 79 -4.52 -4.82 -13.11
C LEU A 79 -4.86 -4.70 -14.59
N ASP A 80 -5.71 -5.60 -15.10
CA ASP A 80 -6.17 -5.55 -16.48
C ASP A 80 -6.90 -4.24 -16.79
N GLY A 81 -6.46 -3.55 -17.83
CA GLY A 81 -7.00 -2.25 -18.24
C GLY A 81 -6.75 -1.10 -17.25
N TYR A 82 -5.93 -1.31 -16.21
CA TYR A 82 -5.63 -0.24 -15.25
C TYR A 82 -4.65 0.78 -15.82
N ASP A 83 -5.03 2.05 -15.78
CA ASP A 83 -4.20 3.13 -16.29
C ASP A 83 -4.08 4.31 -15.29
N TYR A 84 -3.40 5.36 -15.73
CA TYR A 84 -3.18 6.55 -14.92
C TYR A 84 -4.48 7.30 -14.56
N ASN A 85 -5.52 7.16 -15.37
CA ASN A 85 -6.81 7.85 -15.16
C ASN A 85 -7.65 7.20 -14.05
N ASN A 86 -7.36 5.93 -13.70
CA ASN A 86 -7.99 5.26 -12.57
C ASN A 86 -7.59 5.89 -11.23
N LEU A 87 -6.45 6.57 -11.16
CA LEU A 87 -6.00 7.26 -9.96
C LEU A 87 -6.89 8.46 -9.61
N SER A 88 -7.13 8.70 -8.33
CA SER A 88 -7.73 9.97 -7.89
C SER A 88 -6.85 11.17 -8.30
N LYS A 89 -7.46 12.34 -8.48
CA LYS A 89 -6.74 13.58 -8.87
C LYS A 89 -5.55 13.87 -7.95
N ASN A 90 -5.73 13.72 -6.64
CA ASN A 90 -4.66 13.93 -5.67
C ASN A 90 -3.52 12.93 -5.85
N THR A 91 -3.86 11.64 -6.01
CA THR A 91 -2.87 10.56 -6.22
C THR A 91 -2.12 10.77 -7.53
N ARG A 92 -2.80 11.12 -8.63
CA ARG A 92 -2.15 11.49 -9.91
C ARG A 92 -1.11 12.60 -9.72
N ASN A 93 -1.46 13.66 -9.01
CA ASN A 93 -0.54 14.78 -8.76
C ASN A 93 0.69 14.33 -7.95
N LYS A 94 0.51 13.44 -6.96
CA LYS A 94 1.61 12.89 -6.16
C LYS A 94 2.51 11.98 -6.97
N VAL A 95 1.93 11.10 -7.80
CA VAL A 95 2.68 10.23 -8.73
C VAL A 95 3.47 11.07 -9.74
N LYS A 96 2.81 12.06 -10.39
CA LYS A 96 3.47 12.97 -11.31
C LYS A 96 4.64 13.71 -10.66
N LYS A 97 4.49 14.09 -9.39
CA LYS A 97 5.57 14.71 -8.62
C LYS A 97 6.75 13.75 -8.45
N GLY A 98 6.51 12.48 -8.09
CA GLY A 98 7.56 11.46 -7.99
C GLY A 98 8.31 11.26 -9.30
N ILE A 99 7.59 11.15 -10.41
CA ILE A 99 8.19 11.03 -11.76
C ILE A 99 9.11 12.23 -12.06
N ARG A 100 8.63 13.45 -11.83
CA ARG A 100 9.44 14.66 -12.04
C ARG A 100 10.68 14.72 -11.15
N LYS A 101 10.63 14.10 -9.97
CA LYS A 101 11.78 13.99 -9.06
C LYS A 101 12.74 12.86 -9.43
N GLY A 102 12.57 12.23 -10.60
CA GLY A 102 13.46 11.18 -11.09
C GLY A 102 13.35 9.88 -10.31
N LEU A 103 12.19 9.60 -9.69
CA LEU A 103 12.02 8.32 -8.99
C LEU A 103 11.93 7.18 -9.99
N ILE A 104 12.65 6.09 -9.72
CA ILE A 104 12.65 4.86 -10.49
C ILE A 104 12.46 3.65 -9.56
N LEU A 105 11.78 2.61 -10.05
CA LEU A 105 11.61 1.34 -9.36
C LEU A 105 12.73 0.39 -9.75
N GLU A 106 13.26 -0.32 -8.76
CA GLU A 106 14.28 -1.37 -8.92
C GLU A 106 13.80 -2.64 -8.21
N LYS A 107 13.85 -3.79 -8.91
CA LYS A 107 13.81 -5.08 -8.24
C LYS A 107 15.19 -5.33 -7.68
N ALA A 108 15.33 -5.26 -6.36
CA ALA A 108 16.61 -5.28 -5.67
C ALA A 108 17.01 -6.69 -5.23
N ASN A 109 18.31 -6.89 -5.10
CA ASN A 109 18.85 -8.11 -4.51
C ASN A 109 18.63 -8.15 -2.98
N PRO A 110 18.64 -9.34 -2.35
CA PRO A 110 18.43 -9.49 -0.91
C PRO A 110 19.45 -8.77 -0.02
N ASP A 111 20.65 -8.53 -0.50
CA ASP A 111 21.70 -7.76 0.19
C ASP A 111 21.26 -6.32 0.52
N LYS A 112 20.22 -5.80 -0.16
CA LYS A 112 19.62 -4.48 0.12
C LYS A 112 18.46 -4.50 1.12
N LEU A 113 18.18 -5.64 1.77
CA LEU A 113 17.14 -5.74 2.81
C LEU A 113 17.38 -4.77 3.98
N ASN A 114 18.64 -4.53 4.34
CA ASN A 114 19.03 -3.56 5.36
C ASN A 114 18.60 -2.12 5.00
N ILE A 115 18.60 -1.76 3.71
CA ILE A 115 18.10 -0.46 3.22
C ILE A 115 16.59 -0.39 3.39
N PHE A 116 15.89 -1.45 2.99
CA PHE A 116 14.44 -1.56 3.14
C PHE A 116 14.02 -1.51 4.61
N TYR A 117 14.73 -2.22 5.49
CA TYR A 117 14.43 -2.26 6.92
C TYR A 117 14.42 -0.86 7.55
N LYS A 118 15.30 0.06 7.13
CA LYS A 118 15.32 1.45 7.61
C LYS A 118 13.99 2.18 7.37
N PHE A 119 13.20 1.79 6.36
CA PHE A 119 11.91 2.41 6.05
C PHE A 119 10.76 1.85 6.87
N ILE A 120 10.90 0.66 7.45
CA ILE A 120 9.82 -0.05 8.14
C ILE A 120 10.05 -0.28 9.63
N LYS A 121 11.27 -0.12 10.15
CA LYS A 121 11.68 -0.44 11.53
C LYS A 121 10.76 0.14 12.64
N ASN A 122 10.08 1.25 12.37
CA ASN A 122 9.19 1.90 13.33
C ASN A 122 7.69 1.59 13.06
N LYS A 123 7.39 0.69 12.13
CA LYS A 123 6.00 0.34 11.81
C LYS A 123 5.50 -0.90 12.54
N ILE A 124 6.36 -1.88 12.69
CA ILE A 124 6.05 -3.18 13.27
C ILE A 124 7.19 -3.53 14.23
N ASN A 125 6.85 -4.09 15.38
CA ASN A 125 7.84 -4.55 16.36
C ASN A 125 8.50 -5.88 15.88
N ARG A 126 9.28 -5.80 14.83
CA ARG A 126 10.09 -6.88 14.26
C ARG A 126 11.46 -6.31 13.91
N ASP A 127 12.50 -7.07 14.16
CA ASP A 127 13.88 -6.70 13.85
C ASP A 127 14.26 -6.98 12.38
N GLU A 128 15.47 -6.61 12.01
CA GLU A 128 16.00 -6.85 10.67
C GLU A 128 16.20 -8.35 10.39
N TYR A 129 16.55 -9.12 11.40
CA TYR A 129 16.75 -10.56 11.30
C TYR A 129 15.48 -11.28 10.88
N TYR A 130 14.33 -10.90 11.46
CA TYR A 130 13.01 -11.42 11.05
C TYR A 130 12.75 -11.25 9.55
N TYR A 131 13.08 -10.09 8.96
CA TYR A 131 12.85 -9.85 7.54
C TYR A 131 13.83 -10.59 6.64
N ASN A 132 15.07 -10.80 7.09
CA ASN A 132 16.02 -11.64 6.37
C ASN A 132 15.55 -13.10 6.36
N ASP A 133 15.11 -13.63 7.49
CA ASP A 133 14.55 -14.99 7.58
C ASP A 133 13.26 -15.12 6.75
N PHE A 134 12.36 -14.16 6.87
CA PHE A 134 11.15 -14.11 6.06
C PHE A 134 11.48 -14.21 4.57
N TYR A 135 12.38 -13.36 4.09
CA TYR A 135 12.79 -13.38 2.68
C TYR A 135 13.41 -14.74 2.29
N ASN A 136 14.32 -15.26 3.10
CA ASN A 136 15.02 -16.52 2.85
C ASN A 136 14.06 -17.72 2.81
N VAL A 137 13.09 -17.77 3.69
CA VAL A 137 12.09 -18.85 3.74
C VAL A 137 11.15 -18.76 2.53
N PHE A 138 10.55 -17.60 2.31
CA PHE A 138 9.54 -17.43 1.27
C PHE A 138 10.13 -17.42 -0.15
N SER A 139 11.40 -17.02 -0.34
CA SER A 139 12.07 -17.11 -1.64
C SER A 139 12.30 -18.54 -2.11
N LYS A 140 12.21 -19.53 -1.23
CA LYS A 140 12.34 -20.98 -1.58
C LYS A 140 11.02 -21.62 -1.99
N THR A 141 9.90 -21.11 -1.49
CA THR A 141 8.56 -21.72 -1.65
C THR A 141 7.58 -20.82 -2.37
N LEU A 142 7.72 -19.51 -2.23
CA LEU A 142 6.91 -18.48 -2.86
C LEU A 142 7.84 -17.48 -3.55
N ASP A 143 7.33 -16.91 -4.60
CA ASP A 143 8.00 -15.78 -5.25
C ASP A 143 7.91 -14.54 -4.36
N VAL A 144 9.05 -14.10 -3.82
CA VAL A 144 9.18 -12.86 -3.03
C VAL A 144 10.08 -11.90 -3.78
N ASP A 145 9.60 -10.67 -3.97
CA ASP A 145 10.40 -9.60 -4.55
C ASP A 145 10.67 -8.51 -3.51
N LEU A 146 11.93 -8.06 -3.45
CA LEU A 146 12.32 -6.82 -2.78
C LEU A 146 12.29 -5.70 -3.81
N MET A 147 11.32 -4.80 -3.67
CA MET A 147 11.12 -3.69 -4.59
C MET A 147 11.55 -2.39 -3.91
N LEU A 148 12.53 -1.70 -4.48
CA LEU A 148 13.05 -0.44 -3.96
C LEU A 148 12.81 0.70 -4.95
N VAL A 149 12.60 1.89 -4.42
CA VAL A 149 12.54 3.14 -5.19
C VAL A 149 13.76 3.97 -4.86
N LYS A 150 14.50 4.35 -5.89
CA LYS A 150 15.65 5.24 -5.79
C LYS A 150 15.48 6.50 -6.66
N VAL A 151 16.33 7.49 -6.42
CA VAL A 151 16.37 8.72 -7.22
C VAL A 151 17.39 8.54 -8.33
N ASP A 152 16.96 8.66 -9.57
CA ASP A 152 17.82 8.93 -10.71
C ASP A 152 18.08 10.46 -10.78
N TYR A 153 19.20 10.88 -10.25
CA TYR A 153 19.54 12.30 -10.19
C TYR A 153 19.80 12.94 -11.55
N LYS A 154 20.18 12.14 -12.57
CA LYS A 154 20.30 12.63 -13.94
C LYS A 154 18.93 12.97 -14.52
N ALA A 155 17.97 12.05 -14.40
CA ALA A 155 16.59 12.28 -14.80
C ALA A 155 15.96 13.43 -14.00
N PHE A 156 16.21 13.48 -12.67
CA PHE A 156 15.72 14.58 -11.83
C PHE A 156 16.23 15.93 -12.29
N LEU A 157 17.54 16.06 -12.61
CA LEU A 157 18.14 17.29 -13.10
C LEU A 157 17.49 17.76 -14.42
N ILE A 158 17.36 16.84 -15.39
CA ILE A 158 16.76 17.14 -16.69
C ILE A 158 15.31 17.64 -16.50
N ASN A 159 14.50 16.86 -15.75
CA ASN A 159 13.10 17.21 -15.50
C ASN A 159 12.95 18.56 -14.76
N ALA A 160 13.87 18.86 -13.83
CA ALA A 160 13.85 20.13 -13.09
C ALA A 160 14.20 21.32 -13.99
N GLN A 161 15.18 21.16 -14.89
CA GLN A 161 15.57 22.17 -15.86
C GLN A 161 14.44 22.47 -16.87
N GLU A 162 13.80 21.41 -17.39
CA GLU A 162 12.66 21.54 -18.29
C GLU A 162 11.50 22.28 -17.61
N ALA A 163 11.13 21.86 -16.38
CA ALA A 163 10.07 22.50 -15.61
C ALA A 163 10.39 23.97 -15.28
N TYR A 164 11.66 24.28 -14.98
CA TYR A 164 12.11 25.65 -14.74
C TYR A 164 11.95 26.51 -16.00
N ASN A 165 12.41 26.02 -17.16
CA ASN A 165 12.33 26.74 -18.42
C ASN A 165 10.88 26.95 -18.88
N GLU A 166 10.01 25.95 -18.70
CA GLU A 166 8.58 26.08 -19.00
C GLU A 166 7.93 27.15 -18.10
N GLU A 167 8.19 27.10 -16.79
CA GLU A 167 7.64 28.05 -15.84
C GLU A 167 8.19 29.47 -16.08
N LEU A 168 9.43 29.61 -16.50
CA LEU A 168 10.02 30.91 -16.84
C LEU A 168 9.26 31.60 -18.00
N ARG A 169 8.90 30.83 -19.03
CA ARG A 169 8.06 31.35 -20.15
C ARG A 169 6.66 31.77 -19.66
N ARG A 170 6.04 30.96 -18.79
CA ARG A 170 4.74 31.28 -18.18
C ARG A 170 4.82 32.52 -17.31
N ASN A 171 5.86 32.62 -16.51
CA ASN A 171 6.12 33.76 -15.63
C ASN A 171 6.25 35.07 -16.41
N ALA A 172 6.96 35.05 -17.54
CA ALA A 172 7.05 36.20 -18.44
C ALA A 172 5.68 36.62 -18.99
N SER A 173 4.80 35.63 -19.33
CA SER A 173 3.43 35.94 -19.77
C SER A 173 2.57 36.58 -18.66
N PHE A 174 2.78 36.20 -17.40
CA PHE A 174 2.09 36.83 -16.27
C PHE A 174 2.55 38.27 -16.02
N ASN A 175 3.83 38.58 -16.24
CA ASN A 175 4.31 39.95 -16.19
C ASN A 175 3.60 40.84 -17.21
N ASN A 176 3.45 40.37 -18.46
CA ASN A 176 2.72 41.10 -19.50
C ASN A 176 1.24 41.28 -19.16
N LYS A 177 0.61 40.27 -18.55
CA LYS A 177 -0.78 40.37 -18.10
C LYS A 177 -0.96 41.37 -16.95
N LEU A 178 -0.01 41.50 -16.04
CA LEU A 178 -0.09 42.47 -14.96
C LEU A 178 -0.03 43.93 -15.45
N ILE A 179 0.66 44.17 -16.59
CA ILE A 179 0.72 45.50 -17.23
C ILE A 179 -0.66 45.88 -17.76
N THR A 180 -1.41 44.90 -18.32
CA THR A 180 -2.71 45.14 -18.95
C THR A 180 -3.91 44.97 -18.00
N ASN A 181 -3.78 44.13 -16.97
CA ASN A 181 -4.86 43.79 -16.05
C ASN A 181 -4.33 43.44 -14.66
N ASN A 182 -4.18 44.44 -13.83
CA ASN A 182 -3.62 44.30 -12.48
C ASN A 182 -4.72 43.94 -11.42
N ASN A 183 -5.38 42.79 -11.61
CA ASN A 183 -6.35 42.28 -10.65
C ASN A 183 -5.73 41.24 -9.69
N ALA A 184 -6.46 40.94 -8.58
CA ALA A 184 -5.99 40.00 -7.55
C ALA A 184 -5.66 38.61 -8.11
N ASN A 185 -6.37 38.12 -9.12
CA ASN A 185 -6.10 36.80 -9.74
C ASN A 185 -4.77 36.83 -10.53
N ALA A 186 -4.47 37.89 -11.25
CA ALA A 186 -3.22 38.05 -12.01
C ALA A 186 -2.02 38.14 -11.03
N ILE A 187 -2.15 38.91 -9.96
CA ILE A 187 -1.13 38.99 -8.89
C ILE A 187 -0.88 37.62 -8.27
N ASN A 188 -1.93 36.92 -7.86
CA ASN A 188 -1.80 35.57 -7.28
C ASN A 188 -1.18 34.56 -8.24
N ALA A 189 -1.54 34.61 -9.53
CA ALA A 189 -0.93 33.75 -10.57
C ALA A 189 0.57 34.02 -10.68
N LYS A 190 0.99 35.28 -10.73
CA LYS A 190 2.40 35.67 -10.76
C LYS A 190 3.15 35.21 -9.51
N MET A 191 2.60 35.47 -8.32
CA MET A 191 3.22 35.05 -7.04
C MET A 191 3.39 33.53 -6.98
N ASN A 192 2.41 32.74 -7.45
CA ASN A 192 2.49 31.29 -7.49
C ASN A 192 3.59 30.82 -8.48
N SER A 193 3.70 31.49 -9.62
CA SER A 193 4.74 31.24 -10.61
C SER A 193 6.14 31.55 -10.04
N ASP A 194 6.32 32.66 -9.34
CA ASP A 194 7.60 33.02 -8.70
C ASP A 194 8.02 31.95 -7.66
N LYS A 195 7.08 31.48 -6.84
CA LYS A 195 7.32 30.39 -5.89
C LYS A 195 7.71 29.09 -6.61
N ALA A 196 7.07 28.79 -7.74
CA ALA A 196 7.38 27.61 -8.54
C ALA A 196 8.79 27.70 -9.13
N LEU A 197 9.19 28.85 -9.69
CA LEU A 197 10.55 29.09 -10.19
C LEU A 197 11.62 28.88 -9.11
N LEU A 198 11.39 29.42 -7.91
CA LEU A 198 12.31 29.21 -6.78
C LEU A 198 12.41 27.73 -6.41
N SER A 199 11.27 27.02 -6.38
CA SER A 199 11.22 25.58 -6.11
C SER A 199 12.04 24.79 -7.14
N TYR A 200 11.86 25.08 -8.42
CA TYR A 200 12.61 24.38 -9.49
C TYR A 200 14.10 24.72 -9.48
N LYS A 201 14.48 25.96 -9.16
CA LYS A 201 15.88 26.34 -8.97
C LYS A 201 16.54 25.53 -7.84
N ASN A 202 15.83 25.35 -6.72
CA ASN A 202 16.31 24.52 -5.62
C ASN A 202 16.41 23.03 -6.03
N ASP A 203 15.47 22.54 -6.84
CA ASP A 203 15.49 21.17 -7.37
C ASP A 203 16.70 20.94 -8.28
N ILE A 204 17.03 21.90 -9.16
CA ILE A 204 18.22 21.86 -10.02
C ILE A 204 19.49 21.79 -9.17
N ALA A 205 19.61 22.66 -8.17
CA ALA A 205 20.78 22.71 -7.27
C ALA A 205 20.95 21.39 -6.51
N GLU A 206 19.84 20.83 -5.97
CA GLU A 206 19.85 19.55 -5.26
C GLU A 206 20.24 18.39 -6.19
N ALA A 207 19.60 18.30 -7.37
CA ALA A 207 19.87 17.24 -8.32
C ALA A 207 21.33 17.27 -8.80
N SER A 208 21.86 18.46 -9.14
CA SER A 208 23.26 18.65 -9.54
C SER A 208 24.23 18.24 -8.44
N LYS A 209 23.97 18.67 -7.20
CA LYS A 209 24.80 18.32 -6.04
C LYS A 209 24.89 16.81 -5.86
N ASN A 210 23.74 16.13 -5.85
CA ASN A 210 23.71 14.70 -5.57
C ASN A 210 24.18 13.85 -6.77
N LEU A 211 23.97 14.31 -8.00
CA LEU A 211 24.53 13.66 -9.19
C LEU A 211 26.06 13.57 -9.11
N ASN A 212 26.71 14.64 -8.64
CA ASN A 212 28.17 14.69 -8.50
C ASN A 212 28.71 13.78 -7.39
N THR A 213 27.88 13.36 -6.42
CA THR A 213 28.32 12.43 -5.37
C THR A 213 28.40 10.98 -5.85
N GLY A 214 27.68 10.60 -6.90
CA GLY A 214 27.56 9.22 -7.37
C GLY A 214 26.85 8.27 -6.40
N LEU A 215 26.29 8.77 -5.29
CA LEU A 215 25.65 7.96 -4.26
C LEU A 215 24.21 7.60 -4.63
N GLU A 216 23.87 6.31 -4.55
CA GLU A 216 22.50 5.86 -4.70
C GLU A 216 21.65 6.31 -3.50
N THR A 217 20.53 6.94 -3.77
CA THR A 217 19.57 7.41 -2.75
C THR A 217 18.28 6.64 -2.88
N TYR A 218 18.07 5.68 -1.96
CA TYR A 218 16.81 4.94 -1.84
C TYR A 218 15.83 5.70 -0.95
N VAL A 219 14.58 5.76 -1.39
CA VAL A 219 13.55 6.62 -0.75
C VAL A 219 12.29 5.86 -0.31
N ALA A 220 12.02 4.69 -0.87
CA ALA A 220 10.91 3.82 -0.49
C ALA A 220 11.22 2.38 -0.85
N GLY A 221 10.42 1.45 -0.33
CA GLY A 221 10.49 0.04 -0.70
C GLY A 221 9.29 -0.76 -0.23
N ALA A 222 9.17 -1.96 -0.78
CA ALA A 222 8.18 -2.95 -0.42
C ALA A 222 8.75 -4.37 -0.51
N LEU A 223 8.32 -5.24 0.40
CA LEU A 223 8.34 -6.69 0.20
C LEU A 223 7.02 -7.11 -0.43
N VAL A 224 7.12 -7.85 -1.52
CA VAL A 224 5.99 -8.24 -2.35
C VAL A 224 5.98 -9.75 -2.49
N ILE A 225 4.84 -10.38 -2.23
CA ILE A 225 4.63 -11.82 -2.40
C ILE A 225 3.82 -12.04 -3.68
N LYS A 226 4.27 -12.98 -4.51
CA LYS A 226 3.57 -13.40 -5.72
C LYS A 226 2.95 -14.78 -5.46
N HIS A 227 1.66 -14.91 -5.73
CA HIS A 227 0.97 -16.18 -5.58
C HIS A 227 -0.11 -16.32 -6.65
N GLN A 228 -0.03 -17.37 -7.47
CA GLN A 228 -0.94 -17.61 -8.59
C GLN A 228 -1.04 -16.37 -9.51
N ASN A 229 -2.21 -15.75 -9.61
CA ASN A 229 -2.48 -14.57 -10.44
C ASN A 229 -2.51 -13.25 -9.67
N ARG A 230 -2.05 -13.25 -8.40
CA ARG A 230 -2.12 -12.14 -7.45
C ARG A 230 -0.74 -11.77 -6.92
N VAL A 231 -0.51 -10.49 -6.79
CA VAL A 231 0.66 -9.90 -6.15
C VAL A 231 0.18 -9.17 -4.89
N ILE A 232 0.86 -9.40 -3.76
CA ILE A 232 0.48 -8.85 -2.46
C ILE A 232 1.60 -7.94 -1.96
N ILE A 233 1.29 -6.69 -1.67
CA ILE A 233 2.23 -5.79 -0.97
C ILE A 233 2.21 -6.18 0.51
N GLN A 234 3.12 -7.09 0.91
CA GLN A 234 3.15 -7.61 2.27
C GLN A 234 3.45 -6.50 3.28
N ILE A 235 4.46 -5.71 3.00
CA ILE A 235 4.81 -4.53 3.79
C ILE A 235 5.54 -3.52 2.91
N SER A 236 5.31 -2.23 3.14
CA SER A 236 6.00 -1.14 2.45
C SER A 236 6.41 -0.04 3.42
N GLY A 237 7.41 0.72 3.04
CA GLY A 237 7.89 1.87 3.82
C GLY A 237 8.56 2.91 2.94
N PHE A 238 8.79 4.09 3.51
CA PHE A 238 9.52 5.16 2.83
C PHE A 238 10.27 6.04 3.81
N ASN A 239 11.29 6.73 3.31
CA ASN A 239 12.04 7.71 4.07
C ASN A 239 11.20 8.98 4.28
N LYS A 240 10.78 9.24 5.52
CA LYS A 240 9.94 10.40 5.87
C LYS A 240 10.61 11.74 5.55
N ALA A 241 11.94 11.84 5.66
CA ALA A 241 12.69 13.04 5.30
C ALA A 241 12.57 13.38 3.80
N MET A 242 12.31 12.37 2.96
CA MET A 242 12.11 12.51 1.51
C MET A 242 10.63 12.57 1.10
N SER A 243 9.70 12.79 2.04
CA SER A 243 8.25 12.84 1.78
C SER A 243 7.85 13.85 0.70
N ARG A 244 8.63 14.93 0.53
CA ARG A 244 8.44 15.92 -0.55
C ARG A 244 8.56 15.33 -1.97
N PHE A 245 9.19 14.15 -2.15
CA PHE A 245 9.26 13.42 -3.43
C PHE A 245 8.00 12.57 -3.67
N SER A 246 7.12 12.42 -2.66
CA SER A 246 5.95 11.54 -2.70
C SER A 246 6.27 10.06 -3.01
N PRO A 247 7.32 9.48 -2.36
CA PRO A 247 7.89 8.21 -2.79
C PRO A 247 6.95 7.03 -2.59
N ASN A 248 6.07 7.06 -1.58
CA ASN A 248 5.05 6.03 -1.36
C ASN A 248 4.00 5.99 -2.49
N TYR A 249 3.56 7.15 -3.01
CA TYR A 249 2.63 7.20 -4.13
C TYR A 249 3.27 6.69 -5.41
N PHE A 250 4.53 7.07 -5.65
CA PHE A 250 5.28 6.56 -6.79
C PHE A 250 5.50 5.05 -6.69
N LEU A 251 5.92 4.53 -5.52
CA LEU A 251 6.15 3.11 -5.28
C LEU A 251 4.92 2.27 -5.71
N TYR A 252 3.74 2.60 -5.18
CA TYR A 252 2.52 1.86 -5.47
C TYR A 252 2.12 1.92 -6.95
N TYR A 253 2.23 3.09 -7.57
CA TYR A 253 1.98 3.23 -9.00
C TYR A 253 2.99 2.44 -9.84
N ALA A 254 4.26 2.48 -9.48
CA ALA A 254 5.31 1.75 -10.17
C ALA A 254 5.15 0.22 -10.03
N LEU A 255 4.70 -0.26 -8.86
CA LEU A 255 4.35 -1.68 -8.65
C LEU A 255 3.18 -2.10 -9.53
N ILE A 256 2.12 -1.27 -9.65
CA ILE A 256 1.01 -1.52 -10.57
C ILE A 256 1.54 -1.71 -11.99
N LYS A 257 2.36 -0.78 -12.46
CA LYS A 257 2.92 -0.82 -13.82
C LYS A 257 3.86 -2.00 -14.05
N TYR A 258 4.65 -2.36 -13.03
CA TYR A 258 5.61 -3.46 -13.10
C TYR A 258 4.92 -4.81 -13.22
N TYR A 259 3.86 -5.05 -12.41
CA TYR A 259 3.17 -6.35 -12.38
C TYR A 259 1.99 -6.47 -13.35
N GLN A 260 1.56 -5.38 -13.98
CA GLN A 260 0.34 -5.33 -14.81
C GLN A 260 0.34 -6.32 -15.98
N GLN A 261 1.52 -6.67 -16.51
CA GLN A 261 1.63 -7.56 -17.67
C GLN A 261 1.52 -9.07 -17.31
N GLU A 262 1.85 -9.41 -16.06
CA GLU A 262 2.00 -10.82 -15.66
C GLU A 262 0.90 -11.28 -14.70
N TYR A 263 0.30 -10.36 -13.94
CA TYR A 263 -0.66 -10.68 -12.88
C TYR A 263 -2.00 -10.02 -13.10
N LYS A 264 -3.06 -10.66 -12.58
CA LYS A 264 -4.44 -10.12 -12.68
C LYS A 264 -4.76 -9.12 -11.58
N TYR A 265 -4.17 -9.32 -10.40
CA TYR A 265 -4.51 -8.55 -9.20
C TYR A 265 -3.27 -8.06 -8.46
N LEU A 266 -3.35 -6.82 -7.97
CA LEU A 266 -2.42 -6.28 -6.97
C LEU A 266 -3.20 -5.99 -5.70
N ASP A 267 -2.87 -6.73 -4.64
CA ASP A 267 -3.43 -6.51 -3.31
C ASP A 267 -2.58 -5.47 -2.58
N LEU A 268 -3.20 -4.35 -2.26
CA LEU A 268 -2.58 -3.27 -1.48
C LEU A 268 -2.56 -3.60 0.02
N ASN A 269 -3.04 -4.80 0.40
CA ASN A 269 -3.21 -5.24 1.78
C ASN A 269 -4.29 -4.44 2.55
N GLY A 270 -4.44 -4.69 3.86
CA GLY A 270 -5.53 -4.22 4.68
C GLY A 270 -5.78 -2.72 4.69
N ILE A 271 -7.05 -2.37 4.72
CA ILE A 271 -7.57 -1.09 5.19
C ILE A 271 -8.48 -1.34 6.38
N THR A 272 -8.89 -0.30 7.10
CA THR A 272 -9.83 -0.47 8.20
C THR A 272 -11.28 -0.53 7.71
N ALA A 273 -12.16 -1.21 8.45
CA ALA A 273 -13.59 -1.24 8.14
C ALA A 273 -14.25 0.11 8.36
N ASP A 274 -13.76 0.88 9.34
CA ASP A 274 -14.18 2.27 9.57
C ASP A 274 -13.41 3.21 8.63
N LEU A 275 -14.10 3.76 7.65
CA LEU A 275 -13.58 4.70 6.65
C LEU A 275 -13.80 6.17 7.04
N SER A 276 -14.33 6.46 8.23
CA SER A 276 -14.62 7.81 8.70
C SER A 276 -13.35 8.66 8.85
N LYS A 277 -13.51 9.98 8.87
CA LYS A 277 -12.38 10.93 9.04
C LYS A 277 -11.81 10.92 10.45
N GLU A 278 -12.60 10.49 11.40
CA GLU A 278 -12.28 10.37 12.82
C GLU A 278 -11.40 9.15 13.10
N ASN A 279 -11.35 8.18 12.20
CA ASN A 279 -10.53 6.99 12.35
C ASN A 279 -9.04 7.36 12.33
N HIS A 280 -8.28 6.82 13.29
CA HIS A 280 -6.82 6.99 13.37
C HIS A 280 -6.09 6.59 12.07
N TYR A 281 -6.61 5.59 11.35
CA TYR A 281 -6.07 5.09 10.08
C TYR A 281 -6.66 5.77 8.84
N TYR A 282 -7.43 6.85 8.99
CA TYR A 282 -8.00 7.58 7.86
C TYR A 282 -6.97 7.92 6.77
N GLY A 283 -5.77 8.35 7.19
CA GLY A 283 -4.68 8.65 6.25
C GLY A 283 -4.24 7.45 5.40
N LEU A 284 -4.19 6.25 6.00
CA LEU A 284 -3.88 4.99 5.31
C LEU A 284 -5.01 4.61 4.35
N ASN A 285 -6.26 4.66 4.81
CA ASN A 285 -7.42 4.36 3.98
C ASN A 285 -7.47 5.29 2.76
N ARG A 286 -7.38 6.61 2.99
CA ARG A 286 -7.38 7.62 1.94
C ARG A 286 -6.23 7.42 0.94
N PHE A 287 -5.06 7.03 1.42
CA PHE A 287 -3.91 6.73 0.56
C PHE A 287 -4.22 5.57 -0.37
N LYS A 288 -4.67 4.42 0.16
CA LYS A 288 -4.96 3.22 -0.64
C LYS A 288 -6.16 3.44 -1.57
N MET A 289 -7.23 4.05 -1.08
CA MET A 289 -8.42 4.40 -1.88
C MET A 289 -8.08 5.34 -3.05
N GLY A 290 -7.03 6.15 -2.91
CA GLY A 290 -6.55 7.02 -4.00
C GLY A 290 -6.11 6.29 -5.26
N PHE A 291 -5.81 4.99 -5.16
CA PHE A 291 -5.50 4.10 -6.28
C PHE A 291 -6.75 3.42 -6.86
N ASN A 292 -7.94 3.77 -6.40
CA ASN A 292 -9.23 3.25 -6.87
C ASN A 292 -9.35 1.71 -6.84
N PRO A 293 -8.94 1.02 -5.74
CA PRO A 293 -9.08 -0.41 -5.62
C PRO A 293 -10.55 -0.83 -5.51
N ASP A 294 -10.83 -2.09 -5.78
CA ASP A 294 -11.99 -2.76 -5.21
C ASP A 294 -11.69 -3.10 -3.75
N VAL A 295 -12.67 -2.92 -2.87
CA VAL A 295 -12.53 -3.20 -1.44
C VAL A 295 -13.45 -4.35 -1.07
N TYR A 296 -12.87 -5.40 -0.49
CA TYR A 296 -13.58 -6.60 -0.06
C TYR A 296 -13.52 -6.74 1.45
N GLU A 297 -14.66 -7.09 2.04
CA GLU A 297 -14.73 -7.56 3.42
C GLU A 297 -14.74 -9.08 3.42
N TYR A 298 -13.83 -9.68 4.18
CA TYR A 298 -13.69 -11.11 4.36
C TYR A 298 -14.43 -11.57 5.60
N ILE A 299 -14.67 -12.87 5.68
CA ILE A 299 -15.47 -13.52 6.73
C ILE A 299 -14.91 -13.28 8.16
N GLY A 300 -13.60 -12.97 8.28
CA GLY A 300 -12.90 -12.70 9.54
C GLY A 300 -12.50 -13.97 10.30
N GLU A 301 -12.25 -13.82 11.60
CA GLU A 301 -11.63 -14.85 12.44
C GLU A 301 -12.65 -15.71 13.17
N PHE A 302 -12.31 -16.99 13.31
CA PHE A 302 -13.07 -17.98 14.10
C PHE A 302 -12.11 -18.81 14.93
N ASP A 303 -12.54 -19.19 16.12
CA ASP A 303 -11.87 -20.16 16.98
C ASP A 303 -12.64 -21.47 17.00
N LEU A 304 -11.97 -22.57 16.64
CA LEU A 304 -12.46 -23.93 16.88
C LEU A 304 -11.89 -24.40 18.20
N VAL A 305 -12.71 -24.40 19.23
CA VAL A 305 -12.28 -24.80 20.58
C VAL A 305 -12.08 -26.30 20.65
N ILE A 306 -10.92 -26.72 21.16
CA ILE A 306 -10.52 -28.11 21.34
C ILE A 306 -10.66 -28.52 22.83
N ASP A 307 -10.17 -27.66 23.75
CA ASP A 307 -10.26 -27.83 25.20
C ASP A 307 -10.82 -26.54 25.82
N GLU A 308 -12.10 -26.61 26.27
CA GLU A 308 -12.78 -25.43 26.83
C GLU A 308 -12.07 -24.88 28.07
N LYS A 309 -11.54 -25.76 28.96
CA LYS A 309 -10.88 -25.32 30.20
C LYS A 309 -9.57 -24.56 29.91
N GLN A 310 -8.83 -24.99 28.89
CA GLN A 310 -7.63 -24.28 28.48
C GLN A 310 -7.96 -23.01 27.72
N TYR A 311 -8.98 -23.03 26.87
CA TYR A 311 -9.44 -21.88 26.11
C TYR A 311 -9.88 -20.72 27.00
N GLU A 312 -10.69 -21.00 28.04
CA GLU A 312 -11.14 -20.00 29.02
C GLU A 312 -10.01 -19.31 29.80
N LYS A 313 -8.87 -19.98 29.97
CA LYS A 313 -7.69 -19.40 30.63
C LYS A 313 -6.91 -18.45 29.73
N LEU A 314 -7.18 -18.46 28.43
CA LEU A 314 -6.46 -17.65 27.41
C LEU A 314 -7.25 -16.40 26.97
N LEU A 315 -8.55 -16.33 27.36
CA LEU A 315 -9.41 -15.16 27.16
C LEU A 315 -9.22 -14.16 28.29
#